data_b50ed6df85d71a88b739c76949f83ec0
#
_entry.id   b50ed6df85d71a88b739c76949f83ec0
#
_cell.length_a   1.000
_cell.length_b   1.000
_cell.length_c   1.000
_cell.angle_alpha   90.00
_cell.angle_beta   90.00
_cell.angle_gamma   90.00
#
_symmetry.space_group_name_H-M   'P 1'
#
loop_
_entity.id
_entity.type
_entity.pdbx_description
1 polymer ?
#
loop_
_entity_poly.entity_id
_entity_poly.type
_entity_poly.pdbx_seq_one_letter_code
_entity_poly.pdbx_strand_id
1 'polypeptide(L)'
;MFDQEILASQVKSDRFPFPSEGDITLAVRNKNYSLGPVMLHLVMTPGSVIPAHLHEGVAEVLYVLEGDFINEGKQHEPGTSLHVKAGKLHGPHSTEKGCKLLVLWTDKAATEEANLDDFKVSQKAA
;
A
#
# COMPACT_ATOMS: atom_id res chain seq x y z
N MET A 1 8.06 -22.64 -15.19
CA MET A 1 8.10 -22.87 -13.73
C MET A 1 8.33 -21.56 -13.01
N PHE A 2 7.58 -21.31 -11.95
CA PHE A 2 7.73 -20.10 -11.16
C PHE A 2 8.72 -20.30 -10.03
N ASP A 3 9.51 -19.29 -9.72
CA ASP A 3 10.48 -19.34 -8.62
C ASP A 3 9.79 -19.34 -7.25
N GLN A 4 8.60 -18.74 -7.19
CA GLN A 4 7.81 -18.69 -5.97
C GLN A 4 6.34 -18.91 -6.29
N GLU A 5 5.67 -19.69 -5.46
CA GLU A 5 4.24 -19.90 -5.55
C GLU A 5 3.65 -19.74 -4.15
N ILE A 6 2.74 -18.80 -4.00
CA ILE A 6 2.03 -18.57 -2.75
C ILE A 6 0.54 -18.73 -3.00
N LEU A 7 -0.01 -19.79 -2.44
CA LEU A 7 -1.43 -20.10 -2.61
C LEU A 7 -2.28 -19.12 -1.80
N ALA A 8 -3.49 -18.87 -2.27
CA ALA A 8 -4.41 -17.96 -1.58
C ALA A 8 -4.60 -18.34 -0.10
N SER A 9 -4.64 -19.67 0.19
CA SER A 9 -4.79 -20.17 1.54
C SER A 9 -3.58 -19.90 2.45
N GLN A 10 -2.44 -19.56 1.87
CA GLN A 10 -1.20 -19.31 2.61
C GLN A 10 -1.00 -17.83 2.92
N VAL A 11 -1.80 -16.96 2.32
CA VAL A 11 -1.67 -15.52 2.50
C VAL A 11 -2.32 -15.12 3.82
N LYS A 12 -1.57 -14.41 4.66
CA LYS A 12 -2.07 -13.90 5.93
C LYS A 12 -2.13 -12.38 5.87
N SER A 13 -3.27 -11.84 6.29
CA SER A 13 -3.43 -10.41 6.43
C SER A 13 -3.12 -10.01 7.86
N ASP A 14 -2.34 -8.96 8.02
CA ASP A 14 -2.02 -8.37 9.30
C ASP A 14 -2.62 -6.99 9.39
N ARG A 15 -2.75 -6.48 10.60
CA ARG A 15 -3.18 -5.10 10.78
C ARG A 15 -2.14 -4.17 10.16
N PHE A 16 -2.62 -3.13 9.48
CA PHE A 16 -1.76 -2.09 8.92
C PHE A 16 -0.89 -1.50 10.06
N PRO A 17 0.45 -1.58 9.94
CA PRO A 17 1.32 -1.28 11.09
C PRO A 17 1.66 0.20 11.25
N PHE A 18 1.18 1.06 10.36
CA PHE A 18 1.54 2.47 10.36
C PHE A 18 0.40 3.34 10.90
N PRO A 19 0.67 4.61 11.27
CA PRO A 19 -0.37 5.51 11.75
C PRO A 19 -1.53 5.59 10.75
N SER A 20 -2.74 5.37 11.24
CA SER A 20 -3.94 5.37 10.40
C SER A 20 -5.18 5.42 11.29
N GLU A 21 -6.34 5.63 10.68
CA GLU A 21 -7.63 5.59 11.34
C GLU A 21 -8.49 4.49 10.72
N GLY A 22 -9.23 3.78 11.55
CA GLY A 22 -10.10 2.69 11.11
C GLY A 22 -9.38 1.36 10.99
N ASP A 23 -10.09 0.36 10.49
CA ASP A 23 -9.57 -0.99 10.34
C ASP A 23 -9.00 -1.16 8.94
N ILE A 24 -7.68 -1.29 8.89
CA ILE A 24 -6.95 -1.48 7.64
C ILE A 24 -6.08 -2.72 7.80
N THR A 25 -6.12 -3.60 6.82
CA THR A 25 -5.29 -4.81 6.81
C THR A 25 -4.37 -4.83 5.61
N LEU A 26 -3.23 -5.47 5.78
CA LEU A 26 -2.18 -5.56 4.79
C LEU A 26 -1.69 -6.99 4.69
N ALA A 27 -1.60 -7.50 3.48
CA ALA A 27 -0.99 -8.81 3.23
C ALA A 27 0.20 -8.62 2.30
N VAL A 28 1.38 -9.04 2.75
CA VAL A 28 2.57 -9.07 1.89
C VAL A 28 2.53 -10.40 1.14
N ARG A 29 2.42 -10.32 -0.18
CA ARG A 29 2.20 -11.48 -1.03
C ARG A 29 3.46 -12.27 -1.33
N ASN A 30 4.59 -11.60 -1.38
CA ASN A 30 5.86 -12.24 -1.77
C ASN A 30 6.98 -11.94 -0.79
N LYS A 31 6.66 -12.08 0.49
CA LYS A 31 7.65 -11.90 1.56
C LYS A 31 8.84 -12.84 1.36
N ASN A 32 10.04 -12.34 1.59
CA ASN A 32 11.30 -13.08 1.45
C ASN A 32 11.70 -13.41 0.01
N TYR A 33 11.02 -12.86 -0.98
CA TYR A 33 11.44 -13.04 -2.37
C TYR A 33 12.36 -11.90 -2.80
N SER A 34 13.62 -12.20 -2.98
CA SER A 34 14.68 -11.20 -3.18
C SER A 34 14.68 -10.52 -4.55
N LEU A 35 13.89 -11.00 -5.49
CA LEU A 35 13.87 -10.46 -6.85
C LEU A 35 12.81 -9.39 -7.07
N GLY A 36 12.05 -9.03 -6.04
CA GLY A 36 11.06 -7.96 -6.13
C GLY A 36 10.34 -7.83 -7.48
N PRO A 37 9.36 -6.97 -7.63
CA PRO A 37 8.86 -6.01 -6.66
C PRO A 37 8.15 -6.66 -5.48
N VAL A 38 7.98 -5.91 -4.40
CA VAL A 38 7.15 -6.36 -3.29
C VAL A 38 5.69 -6.11 -3.65
N MET A 39 4.88 -7.13 -3.47
CA MET A 39 3.44 -7.06 -3.76
C MET A 39 2.65 -7.08 -2.48
N LEU A 40 1.82 -6.06 -2.28
CA LEU A 40 0.99 -5.90 -1.10
C LEU A 40 -0.48 -5.87 -1.50
N HIS A 41 -1.32 -6.47 -0.67
CA HIS A 41 -2.77 -6.36 -0.82
C HIS A 41 -3.30 -5.60 0.39
N LEU A 42 -3.89 -4.44 0.15
CA LEU A 42 -4.38 -3.53 1.18
C LEU A 42 -5.90 -3.51 1.17
N VAL A 43 -6.50 -3.68 2.32
CA VAL A 43 -7.96 -3.58 2.49
C VAL A 43 -8.26 -2.47 3.47
N MET A 44 -9.03 -1.49 3.02
CA MET A 44 -9.48 -0.37 3.83
C MET A 44 -10.98 -0.52 4.07
N THR A 45 -11.38 -0.60 5.34
CA THR A 45 -12.79 -0.64 5.70
C THR A 45 -13.43 0.73 5.56
N PRO A 46 -14.78 0.81 5.45
CA PRO A 46 -15.46 2.10 5.30
C PRO A 46 -15.05 3.13 6.35
N GLY A 47 -14.72 4.33 5.90
CA GLY A 47 -14.35 5.44 6.77
C GLY A 47 -12.90 5.45 7.23
N SER A 48 -12.09 4.49 6.80
CA SER A 48 -10.68 4.47 7.21
C SER A 48 -9.84 5.51 6.46
N VAL A 49 -8.75 5.94 7.09
CA VAL A 49 -7.88 6.98 6.57
C VAL A 49 -6.42 6.61 6.81
N ILE A 50 -5.60 6.76 5.79
CA ILE A 50 -4.14 6.69 5.90
C ILE A 50 -3.62 8.11 5.70
N PRO A 51 -2.87 8.67 6.66
CA PRO A 51 -2.40 10.06 6.54
C PRO A 51 -1.43 10.23 5.37
N ALA A 52 -1.24 11.47 4.96
CA ALA A 52 -0.26 11.80 3.94
C ALA A 52 1.12 11.34 4.39
N HIS A 53 1.85 10.69 3.51
CA HIS A 53 3.14 10.09 3.83
C HIS A 53 4.01 9.97 2.58
N LEU A 54 5.24 9.58 2.80
CA LEU A 54 6.17 9.27 1.72
C LEU A 54 6.98 8.03 2.06
N HIS A 55 7.52 7.42 1.04
CA HIS A 55 8.49 6.34 1.13
C HIS A 55 9.81 6.83 0.54
N GLU A 56 10.88 6.76 1.30
CA GLU A 56 12.17 7.28 0.83
C GLU A 56 12.90 6.31 -0.09
N GLY A 57 12.75 5.02 0.16
CA GLY A 57 13.52 3.99 -0.52
C GLY A 57 12.79 3.25 -1.63
N VAL A 58 11.50 3.48 -1.81
CA VAL A 58 10.71 2.73 -2.79
C VAL A 58 9.81 3.65 -3.60
N ALA A 59 9.64 3.31 -4.85
CA ALA A 59 8.58 3.84 -5.69
C ALA A 59 7.36 2.94 -5.52
N GLU A 60 6.17 3.49 -5.64
CA GLU A 60 4.94 2.76 -5.36
C GLU A 60 3.98 2.85 -6.54
N VAL A 61 3.34 1.73 -6.83
CA VAL A 61 2.24 1.65 -7.76
C VAL A 61 1.02 1.17 -6.98
N LEU A 62 -0.06 1.90 -7.08
CA LEU A 62 -1.35 1.54 -6.48
C LEU A 62 -2.32 1.20 -7.59
N TYR A 63 -2.99 0.06 -7.47
CA TYR A 63 -4.03 -0.34 -8.39
C TYR A 63 -5.32 -0.59 -7.61
N VAL A 64 -6.37 0.13 -7.97
CA VAL A 64 -7.67 0.00 -7.29
C VAL A 64 -8.37 -1.26 -7.78
N LEU A 65 -8.54 -2.23 -6.90
CA LEU A 65 -9.22 -3.49 -7.21
C LEU A 65 -10.74 -3.39 -7.03
N GLU A 66 -11.15 -2.79 -5.92
CA GLU A 66 -12.56 -2.65 -5.56
C GLU A 66 -12.77 -1.37 -4.77
N GLY A 67 -13.99 -0.84 -4.84
CA GLY A 67 -14.44 0.24 -3.98
C GLY A 67 -14.04 1.62 -4.45
N ASP A 68 -14.03 2.55 -3.50
CA ASP A 68 -13.78 3.95 -3.74
C ASP A 68 -12.49 4.40 -3.07
N PHE A 69 -11.40 4.38 -3.79
CA PHE A 69 -10.15 4.91 -3.25
C PHE A 69 -10.10 6.43 -3.45
N ILE A 70 -9.92 7.17 -2.35
CA ILE A 70 -9.87 8.63 -2.38
C ILE A 70 -8.47 9.08 -1.99
N ASN A 71 -7.81 9.80 -2.89
CA ASN A 71 -6.48 10.34 -2.64
C ASN A 71 -6.53 11.87 -2.76
N GLU A 72 -6.16 12.55 -1.71
CA GLU A 72 -6.19 14.02 -1.64
C GLU A 72 -7.57 14.58 -2.04
N GLY A 73 -8.62 13.91 -1.61
CA GLY A 73 -10.00 14.31 -1.92
C GLY A 73 -10.52 13.91 -3.28
N LYS A 74 -9.68 13.31 -4.13
CA LYS A 74 -10.11 12.84 -5.44
C LYS A 74 -10.43 11.34 -5.42
N GLN A 75 -11.63 10.99 -5.84
CA GLN A 75 -12.07 9.60 -5.89
C GLN A 75 -11.56 8.91 -7.16
N HIS A 76 -11.10 7.67 -6.99
CA HIS A 76 -10.63 6.82 -8.09
C HIS A 76 -11.42 5.53 -8.11
N GLU A 77 -11.88 5.15 -9.29
CA GLU A 77 -12.66 3.93 -9.50
C GLU A 77 -11.77 2.70 -9.65
N PRO A 78 -12.34 1.49 -9.45
CA PRO A 78 -11.62 0.25 -9.76
C PRO A 78 -11.05 0.27 -11.17
N GLY A 79 -9.86 -0.24 -11.33
CA GLY A 79 -9.14 -0.21 -12.59
C GLY A 79 -8.19 0.97 -12.75
N THR A 80 -8.23 1.92 -11.82
CA THR A 80 -7.32 3.06 -11.83
C THR A 80 -5.97 2.66 -11.29
N SER A 81 -4.89 3.08 -11.96
CA SER A 81 -3.53 2.91 -11.44
C SER A 81 -2.92 4.26 -11.12
N LEU A 82 -2.21 4.32 -10.01
CA LEU A 82 -1.56 5.53 -9.52
C LEU A 82 -0.10 5.22 -9.24
N HIS A 83 0.77 6.11 -9.61
CA HIS A 83 2.21 5.92 -9.49
C HIS A 83 2.83 7.07 -8.71
N VAL A 84 3.69 6.76 -7.76
CA VAL A 84 4.42 7.77 -7.01
C VAL A 84 5.88 7.35 -6.87
N LYS A 85 6.78 8.28 -7.15
CA LYS A 85 8.21 8.01 -7.01
C LYS A 85 8.65 8.07 -5.55
N ALA A 86 9.79 7.47 -5.27
CA ALA A 86 10.40 7.55 -3.94
C ALA A 86 10.60 9.01 -3.52
N GLY A 87 10.36 9.29 -2.26
CA GLY A 87 10.53 10.62 -1.68
C GLY A 87 9.40 11.61 -1.92
N LYS A 88 8.39 11.22 -2.69
CA LYS A 88 7.27 12.12 -2.96
C LYS A 88 6.11 11.87 -2.00
N LEU A 89 5.65 12.94 -1.37
CA LEU A 89 4.50 12.89 -0.48
C LEU A 89 3.23 12.56 -1.25
N HIS A 90 2.43 11.65 -0.74
CA HIS A 90 1.13 11.30 -1.30
C HIS A 90 0.12 11.03 -0.17
N GLY A 91 -1.15 11.07 -0.52
CA GLY A 91 -2.23 11.00 0.46
C GLY A 91 -2.68 12.38 0.93
N PRO A 92 -3.59 12.45 1.92
CA PRO A 92 -4.14 11.31 2.64
C PRO A 92 -4.96 10.40 1.73
N HIS A 93 -4.98 9.12 2.08
CA HIS A 93 -5.82 8.13 1.43
C HIS A 93 -7.03 7.86 2.31
N SER A 94 -8.20 7.80 1.73
CA SER A 94 -9.43 7.51 2.46
C SER A 94 -10.38 6.68 1.61
N THR A 95 -11.45 6.23 2.23
CA THR A 95 -12.52 5.53 1.55
C THR A 95 -13.81 5.75 2.32
N GLU A 96 -14.91 5.91 1.63
CA GLU A 96 -16.22 6.03 2.26
C GLU A 96 -16.90 4.67 2.37
N LYS A 97 -16.80 3.88 1.31
CA LYS A 97 -17.50 2.59 1.20
C LYS A 97 -16.61 1.39 1.44
N GLY A 98 -15.34 1.61 1.62
CA GLY A 98 -14.33 0.55 1.67
C GLY A 98 -13.69 0.34 0.32
N CYS A 99 -12.41 -0.05 0.31
CA CYS A 99 -11.71 -0.34 -0.92
C CYS A 99 -10.66 -1.42 -0.73
N LYS A 100 -10.24 -2.01 -1.84
CA LYS A 100 -9.15 -2.97 -1.90
C LYS A 100 -8.16 -2.51 -2.94
N LEU A 101 -6.90 -2.51 -2.57
CA LEU A 101 -5.81 -2.05 -3.42
C LEU A 101 -4.77 -3.13 -3.58
N LEU A 102 -4.23 -3.21 -4.78
CA LEU A 102 -2.98 -3.93 -5.01
C LEU A 102 -1.88 -2.88 -5.03
N VAL A 103 -0.86 -3.09 -4.23
CA VAL A 103 0.25 -2.15 -4.09
C VAL A 103 1.55 -2.85 -4.47
N LEU A 104 2.31 -2.23 -5.34
CA LEU A 104 3.64 -2.73 -5.72
C LEU A 104 4.68 -1.72 -5.28
N TRP A 105 5.68 -2.20 -4.53
CA TRP A 105 6.86 -1.42 -4.22
C TRP A 105 7.97 -1.88 -5.14
N THR A 106 8.45 -0.95 -5.91
CA THR A 106 9.55 -1.19 -6.83
C THR A 106 10.80 -0.52 -6.32
N ASP A 107 11.90 -0.78 -6.95
CA ASP A 107 13.19 -0.29 -6.52
C ASP A 107 13.97 -1.34 -5.73
N LYS A 108 15.28 -1.17 -5.70
CA LYS A 108 16.20 -2.12 -5.11
C LYS A 108 15.93 -2.39 -3.63
N ALA A 109 15.56 -1.37 -2.89
CA ALA A 109 15.30 -1.49 -1.47
C ALA A 109 13.98 -2.21 -1.15
N ALA A 110 13.10 -2.35 -2.12
CA ALA A 110 11.75 -2.88 -1.90
C ALA A 110 11.73 -4.34 -1.43
N THR A 111 12.80 -5.09 -1.69
CA THR A 111 12.88 -6.49 -1.32
C THR A 111 13.35 -6.74 0.11
N GLU A 112 13.74 -5.71 0.82
CA GLU A 112 14.26 -5.82 2.17
C GLU A 112 13.15 -5.65 3.20
N GLU A 113 13.20 -6.42 4.28
CA GLU A 113 12.20 -6.34 5.34
C GLU A 113 12.16 -4.94 5.96
N ALA A 114 13.30 -4.27 6.05
CA ALA A 114 13.39 -2.91 6.59
C ALA A 114 12.50 -1.91 5.84
N ASN A 115 12.09 -2.22 4.63
CA ASN A 115 11.27 -1.31 3.85
C ASN A 115 9.83 -1.19 4.37
N LEU A 116 9.40 -2.11 5.20
CA LEU A 116 8.13 -1.95 5.90
C LEU A 116 8.18 -0.76 6.87
N ASP A 117 9.38 -0.35 7.29
CA ASP A 117 9.55 0.83 8.14
C ASP A 117 9.66 2.13 7.33
N ASP A 118 9.68 2.03 6.00
CA ASP A 118 9.82 3.16 5.11
C ASP A 118 8.48 3.87 4.86
N PHE A 119 7.91 4.38 5.95
CA PHE A 119 6.65 5.08 5.94
C PHE A 119 6.82 6.34 6.79
N LYS A 120 6.94 7.49 6.12
CA LYS A 120 7.20 8.77 6.79
C LYS A 120 5.96 9.64 6.70
N VAL A 121 5.30 9.82 7.82
CA VAL A 121 4.12 10.69 7.89
C VAL A 121 4.54 12.13 7.73
N SER A 122 3.70 12.91 7.05
CA SER A 122 3.95 14.33 6.88
C SER A 122 4.03 15.03 8.24
N GLN A 123 5.13 15.76 8.47
CA GLN A 123 5.32 16.56 9.66
C GLN A 123 4.74 17.97 9.50
N LYS A 124 4.13 18.24 8.37
CA LYS A 124 3.57 19.54 8.10
C LYS A 124 2.46 19.81 9.11
N ALA A 125 2.68 20.75 9.98
CA ALA A 125 1.68 21.15 10.95
C ALA A 125 0.42 21.62 10.22
N ALA A 126 -0.68 21.18 10.72
CA ALA A 126 -1.95 21.63 10.20
C ALA A 126 -2.09 23.14 10.40
#